data_bd31f56d80979c3721acc350891f4b9a
#
_entry.id   bd31f56d80979c3721acc350891f4b9a
#
_cell.length_a   1.000
_cell.length_b   1.000
_cell.length_c   1.000
_cell.angle_alpha   90.00
_cell.angle_beta   90.00
_cell.angle_gamma   90.00
#
_symmetry.space_group_name_H-M   'P 1'
#
loop_
_entity.id
_entity.type
_entity.pdbx_description
1 polymer ?
#
loop_
_entity_poly.entity_id
_entity_poly.type
_entity_poly.pdbx_seq_one_letter_code
_entity_poly.pdbx_strand_id
1 'polypeptide(L)'
;MSFIAADGTMALNQDVNLEMAGGWSRAFTPHSFKLKGNKELGGNKNLNYPFFTAKPFIRNRTLQIRNGGNDTGCRIKDAALQSIIQTSGIDIDLQSYQPIHEFINGKYMGVLNMREPNNKHYVYANYGWDEEDIDQFEMSPDSGYVQKCGNEDAFNRLCELSANAADPVAYNEILQLLDIDEYINYMAMEMYVGNTDWPQNNIKG
;
A
#
# COMPACT_ATOMS: atom_id res chain seq x y z
N MET A 1 -8.99 -2.71 18.86
CA MET A 1 -9.74 -2.78 17.59
C MET A 1 -10.63 -4.00 17.58
N SER A 2 -11.88 -3.82 17.21
CA SER A 2 -12.81 -4.91 16.96
C SER A 2 -13.24 -4.87 15.50
N PHE A 3 -13.17 -6.00 14.81
CA PHE A 3 -13.67 -6.14 13.44
C PHE A 3 -14.84 -7.11 13.43
N ILE A 4 -15.99 -6.63 12.98
CA ILE A 4 -17.23 -7.40 12.87
C ILE A 4 -17.44 -7.68 11.39
N ALA A 5 -17.56 -8.95 11.03
CA ALA A 5 -17.82 -9.38 9.67
C ALA A 5 -19.26 -9.04 9.23
N ALA A 6 -19.55 -9.15 7.95
CA ALA A 6 -20.86 -8.78 7.38
C ALA A 6 -22.03 -9.63 7.94
N ASP A 7 -21.75 -10.84 8.43
CA ASP A 7 -22.71 -11.72 9.09
C ASP A 7 -22.97 -11.38 10.57
N GLY A 8 -22.30 -10.34 11.09
CA GLY A 8 -22.41 -9.89 12.48
C GLY A 8 -21.47 -10.60 13.45
N THR A 9 -20.64 -11.53 13.00
CA THR A 9 -19.69 -12.23 13.87
C THR A 9 -18.49 -11.33 14.22
N MET A 10 -17.98 -11.45 15.46
CA MET A 10 -16.73 -10.84 15.88
C MET A 10 -15.56 -11.60 15.27
N ALA A 11 -15.06 -11.13 14.14
CA ALA A 11 -14.00 -11.80 13.38
C ALA A 11 -12.59 -11.56 13.95
N LEU A 12 -12.36 -10.38 14.52
CA LEU A 12 -11.10 -10.02 15.19
C LEU A 12 -11.38 -9.08 16.35
N ASN A 13 -10.72 -9.32 17.48
CA ASN A 13 -10.71 -8.38 18.60
C ASN A 13 -9.32 -8.40 19.26
N GLN A 14 -8.58 -7.31 19.13
CA GLN A 14 -7.26 -7.16 19.73
C GLN A 14 -6.84 -5.70 19.86
N ASP A 15 -5.87 -5.46 20.75
CA ASP A 15 -5.24 -4.16 20.87
C ASP A 15 -4.29 -3.90 19.70
N VAL A 16 -4.27 -2.65 19.24
CA VAL A 16 -3.47 -2.19 18.10
C VAL A 16 -2.90 -0.80 18.38
N ASN A 17 -1.78 -0.50 17.75
CA ASN A 17 -1.35 0.90 17.61
C ASN A 17 -2.21 1.58 16.56
N LEU A 18 -2.73 2.75 16.91
CA LEU A 18 -3.51 3.61 16.03
C LEU A 18 -2.74 4.90 15.78
N GLU A 19 -2.47 5.19 14.51
CA GLU A 19 -1.81 6.41 14.08
C GLU A 19 -2.69 7.14 13.06
N MET A 20 -2.70 8.48 13.09
CA MET A 20 -3.34 9.25 12.01
C MET A 20 -2.54 9.11 10.73
N ALA A 21 -3.20 8.77 9.63
CA ALA A 21 -2.59 8.56 8.32
C ALA A 21 -2.90 9.72 7.35
N GLY A 22 -2.07 9.82 6.30
CA GLY A 22 -2.19 10.84 5.26
C GLY A 22 -1.28 12.05 5.50
N GLY A 23 -1.10 12.85 4.47
CA GLY A 23 -0.47 14.16 4.51
C GLY A 23 -1.54 15.25 4.71
N TRP A 24 -1.86 15.96 3.65
CA TRP A 24 -2.90 17.00 3.63
C TRP A 24 -4.30 16.47 4.00
N SER A 25 -4.62 15.23 3.64
CA SER A 25 -5.90 14.58 3.97
C SER A 25 -6.19 14.40 5.47
N ARG A 26 -5.21 14.63 6.35
CA ARG A 26 -5.44 14.68 7.81
C ARG A 26 -6.37 15.81 8.25
N ALA A 27 -6.52 16.86 7.44
CA ALA A 27 -7.43 17.96 7.70
C ALA A 27 -8.91 17.62 7.48
N PHE A 28 -9.21 16.51 6.80
CA PHE A 28 -10.58 16.10 6.50
C PHE A 28 -11.17 15.19 7.57
N THR A 29 -12.49 15.33 7.76
CA THR A 29 -13.28 14.46 8.63
C THR A 29 -14.19 13.58 7.76
N PRO A 30 -14.28 12.26 8.02
CA PRO A 30 -13.54 11.48 9.02
C PRO A 30 -12.05 11.40 8.72
N HIS A 31 -11.23 11.13 9.73
CA HIS A 31 -9.78 11.00 9.57
C HIS A 31 -9.39 9.62 9.01
N SER A 32 -8.24 9.57 8.36
CA SER A 32 -7.60 8.31 7.99
C SER A 32 -6.72 7.81 9.12
N PHE A 33 -6.67 6.48 9.30
CA PHE A 33 -5.86 5.82 10.32
C PHE A 33 -5.00 4.71 9.75
N LYS A 34 -3.85 4.50 10.37
CA LYS A 34 -3.01 3.33 10.22
C LYS A 34 -3.12 2.48 11.48
N LEU A 35 -3.41 1.21 11.30
CA LEU A 35 -3.51 0.21 12.35
C LEU A 35 -2.31 -0.72 12.29
N LYS A 36 -1.67 -0.97 13.41
CA LYS A 36 -0.55 -1.92 13.51
C LYS A 36 -0.75 -2.86 14.68
N GLY A 37 -0.65 -4.17 14.43
CA GLY A 37 -0.66 -5.16 15.49
C GLY A 37 0.52 -4.94 16.46
N ASN A 38 0.25 -5.07 17.76
CA ASN A 38 1.26 -4.85 18.80
C ASN A 38 1.16 -5.88 19.92
N LYS A 39 2.26 -6.63 20.13
CA LYS A 39 2.37 -7.62 21.20
C LYS A 39 2.43 -7.00 22.59
N GLU A 40 3.05 -5.82 22.71
CA GLU A 40 3.26 -5.15 24.00
C GLU A 40 1.96 -4.67 24.64
N LEU A 41 0.92 -4.45 23.81
CA LEU A 41 -0.42 -4.08 24.28
C LEU A 41 -1.34 -5.28 24.56
N GLY A 42 -0.79 -6.51 24.59
CA GLY A 42 -1.59 -7.73 24.79
C GLY A 42 -2.23 -8.30 23.53
N GLY A 43 -2.01 -7.66 22.38
CA GLY A 43 -2.45 -8.14 21.07
C GLY A 43 -1.44 -9.06 20.38
N ASN A 44 -1.74 -9.43 19.14
CA ASN A 44 -0.84 -10.16 18.26
C ASN A 44 -0.05 -9.18 17.38
N LYS A 45 1.18 -9.59 16.98
CA LYS A 45 1.98 -8.85 15.99
C LYS A 45 1.22 -8.68 14.66
N ASN A 46 0.43 -9.70 14.28
CA ASN A 46 -0.37 -9.70 13.06
C ASN A 46 -1.86 -9.56 13.39
N LEU A 47 -2.58 -8.91 12.49
CA LEU A 47 -4.03 -8.87 12.41
C LEU A 47 -4.45 -10.07 11.53
N ASN A 48 -4.71 -11.21 12.18
CA ASN A 48 -4.91 -12.49 11.48
C ASN A 48 -6.39 -12.67 11.08
N TYR A 49 -6.73 -12.17 9.91
CA TYR A 49 -8.04 -12.36 9.30
C TYR A 49 -7.94 -12.11 7.78
N PRO A 50 -8.67 -12.83 6.92
CA PRO A 50 -8.72 -12.60 5.47
C PRO A 50 -9.60 -11.37 5.16
N PHE A 51 -9.09 -10.18 5.44
CA PHE A 51 -9.83 -8.93 5.26
C PHE A 51 -10.21 -8.66 3.80
N PHE A 52 -9.44 -9.18 2.86
CA PHE A 52 -9.59 -8.87 1.44
C PHE A 52 -9.95 -10.12 0.65
N THR A 53 -11.13 -10.13 0.04
CA THR A 53 -11.60 -11.28 -0.73
C THR A 53 -10.77 -11.57 -1.99
N ALA A 54 -10.17 -10.54 -2.56
CA ALA A 54 -9.34 -10.65 -3.75
C ALA A 54 -7.97 -11.29 -3.48
N LYS A 55 -7.51 -11.22 -2.23
CA LYS A 55 -6.21 -11.75 -1.79
C LYS A 55 -6.44 -12.54 -0.49
N PRO A 56 -6.40 -13.88 -0.52
CA PRO A 56 -6.83 -14.71 0.61
C PRO A 56 -5.78 -14.86 1.73
N PHE A 57 -4.74 -14.05 1.75
CA PHE A 57 -3.79 -14.08 2.86
C PHE A 57 -4.42 -13.57 4.16
N ILE A 58 -4.04 -14.16 5.27
CA ILE A 58 -4.58 -13.86 6.60
C ILE A 58 -3.64 -13.04 7.49
N ARG A 59 -2.35 -12.97 7.14
CA ARG A 59 -1.33 -12.30 7.96
C ARG A 59 -1.14 -10.86 7.52
N ASN A 60 -1.80 -9.93 8.20
CA ASN A 60 -1.63 -8.50 7.99
C ASN A 60 -0.94 -7.89 9.21
N ARG A 61 0.21 -7.24 9.06
CA ARG A 61 0.84 -6.49 10.16
C ARG A 61 0.29 -5.09 10.31
N THR A 62 -0.07 -4.50 9.19
CA THR A 62 -0.64 -3.15 9.13
C THR A 62 -1.85 -3.13 8.23
N LEU A 63 -2.82 -2.33 8.61
CA LEU A 63 -3.96 -1.93 7.78
C LEU A 63 -4.04 -0.41 7.76
N GLN A 64 -4.64 0.13 6.72
CA GLN A 64 -4.91 1.55 6.62
C GLN A 64 -6.42 1.74 6.40
N ILE A 65 -7.02 2.61 7.18
CA ILE A 65 -8.39 3.06 7.00
C ILE A 65 -8.31 4.44 6.34
N ARG A 66 -8.76 4.55 5.11
CA ARG A 66 -8.64 5.79 4.31
C ARG A 66 -9.99 6.48 4.18
N ASN A 67 -9.97 7.80 4.36
CA ASN A 67 -11.14 8.66 4.21
C ASN A 67 -11.43 9.08 2.75
N GLY A 68 -10.63 8.60 1.79
CA GLY A 68 -10.73 8.98 0.38
C GLY A 68 -10.06 10.31 0.02
N GLY A 69 -9.49 11.03 0.99
CA GLY A 69 -8.58 12.17 0.77
C GLY A 69 -9.04 13.15 -0.33
N ASN A 70 -8.32 13.12 -1.44
CA ASN A 70 -8.52 14.03 -2.57
C ASN A 70 -9.77 13.72 -3.41
N ASP A 71 -10.39 12.55 -3.22
CA ASP A 71 -11.67 12.20 -3.84
C ASP A 71 -12.83 12.67 -2.93
N THR A 72 -13.06 13.97 -2.91
CA THR A 72 -14.04 14.61 -2.01
C THR A 72 -15.49 14.27 -2.34
N GLY A 73 -15.78 13.82 -3.56
CA GLY A 73 -17.12 13.48 -4.00
C GLY A 73 -17.57 12.08 -3.57
N CYS A 74 -16.90 11.07 -4.10
CA CYS A 74 -17.30 9.67 -3.96
C CYS A 74 -16.44 8.89 -2.97
N ARG A 75 -15.20 9.32 -2.73
CA ARG A 75 -14.20 8.69 -1.82
C ARG A 75 -13.78 7.26 -2.21
N ILE A 76 -14.06 6.84 -3.44
CA ILE A 76 -13.78 5.48 -3.93
C ILE A 76 -12.96 5.45 -5.23
N LYS A 77 -12.57 6.62 -5.79
CA LYS A 77 -11.89 6.70 -7.10
C LYS A 77 -10.67 5.79 -7.16
N ASP A 78 -9.75 5.93 -6.21
CA ASP A 78 -8.54 5.12 -6.13
C ASP A 78 -8.87 3.62 -5.97
N ALA A 79 -9.78 3.27 -5.06
CA ALA A 79 -10.20 1.89 -4.85
C ALA A 79 -10.85 1.28 -6.11
N ALA A 80 -11.70 2.04 -6.80
CA ALA A 80 -12.36 1.60 -8.03
C ALA A 80 -11.36 1.36 -9.16
N LEU A 81 -10.42 2.29 -9.36
CA LEU A 81 -9.36 2.15 -10.38
C LEU A 81 -8.52 0.90 -10.13
N GLN A 82 -8.02 0.71 -8.91
CA GLN A 82 -7.22 -0.48 -8.58
C GLN A 82 -8.03 -1.78 -8.70
N SER A 83 -9.32 -1.78 -8.38
CA SER A 83 -10.19 -2.94 -8.58
C SER A 83 -10.40 -3.27 -10.06
N ILE A 84 -10.51 -2.27 -10.92
CA ILE A 84 -10.61 -2.44 -12.38
C ILE A 84 -9.31 -3.07 -12.91
N ILE A 85 -8.16 -2.55 -12.50
CA ILE A 85 -6.86 -3.06 -12.91
C ILE A 85 -6.70 -4.51 -12.44
N GLN A 86 -7.05 -4.80 -11.19
CA GLN A 86 -6.98 -6.15 -10.64
C GLN A 86 -7.80 -7.17 -11.45
N THR A 87 -8.96 -6.76 -11.98
CA THR A 87 -9.81 -7.63 -12.81
C THR A 87 -9.37 -7.70 -14.26
N SER A 88 -8.51 -6.81 -14.73
CA SER A 88 -7.99 -6.80 -16.10
C SER A 88 -6.95 -7.86 -16.38
N GLY A 89 -6.31 -8.40 -15.34
CA GLY A 89 -5.21 -9.35 -15.45
C GLY A 89 -3.86 -8.73 -15.80
N ILE A 90 -3.75 -7.40 -15.73
CA ILE A 90 -2.47 -6.70 -15.86
C ILE A 90 -1.64 -7.00 -14.60
N ASP A 91 -0.40 -7.40 -14.80
CA ASP A 91 0.54 -7.71 -13.73
C ASP A 91 1.16 -6.40 -13.23
N ILE A 92 0.66 -5.93 -12.10
CA ILE A 92 1.21 -4.82 -11.30
C ILE A 92 0.80 -4.98 -9.85
N ASP A 93 1.60 -4.46 -8.96
CA ASP A 93 1.29 -4.41 -7.53
C ASP A 93 0.12 -3.47 -7.21
N LEU A 94 -0.90 -4.02 -6.58
CA LEU A 94 -2.14 -3.31 -6.23
C LEU A 94 -2.47 -3.43 -4.75
N GLN A 95 -2.96 -2.35 -4.17
CA GLN A 95 -3.52 -2.38 -2.83
C GLN A 95 -4.91 -3.02 -2.83
N SER A 96 -5.11 -4.01 -1.98
CA SER A 96 -6.43 -4.56 -1.73
C SER A 96 -7.37 -3.54 -1.09
N TYR A 97 -8.65 -3.72 -1.30
CA TYR A 97 -9.70 -2.81 -0.86
C TYR A 97 -10.86 -3.57 -0.21
N GLN A 98 -11.33 -3.04 0.91
CA GLN A 98 -12.57 -3.47 1.56
C GLN A 98 -13.29 -2.25 2.13
N PRO A 99 -14.55 -1.96 1.73
CA PRO A 99 -15.34 -0.93 2.40
C PRO A 99 -15.73 -1.38 3.80
N ILE A 100 -15.64 -0.47 4.75
CA ILE A 100 -16.02 -0.72 6.14
C ILE A 100 -16.89 0.40 6.70
N HIS A 101 -17.75 0.08 7.65
CA HIS A 101 -18.38 1.03 8.54
C HIS A 101 -17.48 1.29 9.75
N GLU A 102 -16.99 2.52 9.90
CA GLU A 102 -16.13 2.87 11.02
C GLU A 102 -16.92 3.42 12.19
N PHE A 103 -16.58 2.93 13.39
CA PHE A 103 -17.07 3.46 14.66
C PHE A 103 -15.90 3.77 15.58
N ILE A 104 -15.86 4.96 16.16
CA ILE A 104 -14.88 5.37 17.17
C ILE A 104 -15.62 5.70 18.45
N ASN A 105 -15.32 4.95 19.52
CA ASN A 105 -16.00 5.09 20.82
C ASN A 105 -17.53 5.04 20.70
N GLY A 106 -18.05 4.16 19.86
CA GLY A 106 -19.48 3.98 19.63
C GLY A 106 -20.11 5.01 18.67
N LYS A 107 -19.38 6.03 18.24
CA LYS A 107 -19.84 7.03 17.27
C LYS A 107 -19.56 6.56 15.84
N TYR A 108 -20.58 6.53 15.01
CA TYR A 108 -20.44 6.22 13.59
C TYR A 108 -19.71 7.35 12.83
N MET A 109 -18.68 6.98 12.11
CA MET A 109 -17.82 7.91 11.37
C MET A 109 -18.07 7.89 9.86
N GLY A 110 -18.80 6.89 9.36
CA GLY A 110 -19.12 6.74 7.94
C GLY A 110 -18.59 5.45 7.33
N VAL A 111 -18.72 5.36 6.00
CA VAL A 111 -18.07 4.30 5.21
C VAL A 111 -16.69 4.79 4.81
N LEU A 112 -15.68 4.01 5.16
CA LEU A 112 -14.27 4.27 4.84
C LEU A 112 -13.67 3.09 4.07
N ASN A 113 -12.48 3.33 3.54
CA ASN A 113 -11.76 2.38 2.69
C ASN A 113 -10.68 1.69 3.52
N MET A 114 -10.89 0.43 3.91
CA MET A 114 -9.82 -0.38 4.48
C MET A 114 -8.91 -0.89 3.38
N ARG A 115 -7.61 -0.70 3.54
CA ARG A 115 -6.56 -1.04 2.58
C ARG A 115 -5.35 -1.66 3.27
N GLU A 116 -4.57 -2.41 2.52
CA GLU A 116 -3.20 -2.72 2.89
C GLU A 116 -2.30 -1.54 2.45
N PRO A 117 -1.43 -1.00 3.31
CA PRO A 117 -0.51 0.07 2.91
C PRO A 117 0.69 -0.50 2.13
N ASN A 118 1.16 0.19 1.08
CA ASN A 118 2.39 -0.16 0.37
C ASN A 118 3.61 0.14 1.25
N ASN A 119 4.07 -0.88 1.96
CA ASN A 119 5.25 -0.85 2.81
C ASN A 119 5.83 -2.27 2.93
N LYS A 120 6.93 -2.45 3.64
CA LYS A 120 7.53 -3.78 3.85
C LYS A 120 6.54 -4.84 4.37
N HIS A 121 5.48 -4.45 5.04
CA HIS A 121 4.45 -5.38 5.50
C HIS A 121 3.50 -5.82 4.39
N TYR A 122 3.35 -5.03 3.33
CA TYR A 122 2.69 -5.43 2.09
C TYR A 122 3.41 -6.62 1.45
N VAL A 123 4.74 -6.50 1.31
CA VAL A 123 5.56 -7.56 0.73
C VAL A 123 5.48 -8.84 1.56
N TYR A 124 5.54 -8.73 2.89
CA TYR A 124 5.31 -9.86 3.79
C TYR A 124 3.93 -10.52 3.61
N ALA A 125 2.86 -9.72 3.49
CA ALA A 125 1.51 -10.24 3.36
C ALA A 125 1.27 -10.90 2.00
N ASN A 126 1.77 -10.31 0.91
CA ASN A 126 1.49 -10.76 -0.45
C ASN A 126 2.46 -11.84 -0.94
N TYR A 127 3.74 -11.77 -0.55
CA TYR A 127 4.81 -12.63 -1.08
C TYR A 127 5.41 -13.56 -0.01
N GLY A 128 5.16 -13.30 1.26
CA GLY A 128 5.69 -14.10 2.37
C GLY A 128 7.15 -13.82 2.70
N TRP A 129 7.77 -12.81 2.09
CA TRP A 129 9.16 -12.44 2.35
C TRP A 129 9.30 -11.73 3.69
N ASP A 130 10.42 -11.94 4.37
CA ASP A 130 10.65 -11.29 5.65
C ASP A 130 10.96 -9.81 5.47
N GLU A 131 10.56 -9.01 6.43
CA GLU A 131 10.72 -7.55 6.40
C GLU A 131 12.19 -7.11 6.41
N GLU A 132 13.08 -8.00 6.85
CA GLU A 132 14.53 -7.75 6.95
C GLU A 132 15.25 -8.00 5.61
N ASP A 133 14.60 -8.71 4.68
CA ASP A 133 15.16 -9.08 3.37
C ASP A 133 14.69 -8.12 2.25
N ILE A 134 14.14 -6.94 2.62
CA ILE A 134 13.52 -6.01 1.68
C ILE A 134 14.23 -4.68 1.71
N ASP A 135 14.65 -4.22 0.55
CA ASP A 135 15.01 -2.83 0.31
C ASP A 135 13.76 -2.07 -0.14
N GLN A 136 13.45 -0.95 0.48
CA GLN A 136 12.31 -0.12 0.10
C GLN A 136 12.64 1.36 0.15
N PHE A 137 12.26 2.08 -0.90
CA PHE A 137 12.35 3.53 -0.97
C PHE A 137 10.99 4.18 -1.24
N GLU A 138 10.94 5.49 -1.06
CA GLU A 138 9.80 6.34 -1.37
C GLU A 138 10.30 7.63 -2.00
N MET A 139 9.64 8.08 -3.08
CA MET A 139 9.85 9.40 -3.65
C MET A 139 8.88 10.40 -3.01
N SER A 140 9.42 11.52 -2.58
CA SER A 140 8.66 12.60 -1.95
C SER A 140 9.04 13.95 -2.57
N PRO A 141 8.09 14.87 -2.84
CA PRO A 141 8.37 16.19 -3.38
C PRO A 141 9.33 17.03 -2.52
N ASP A 142 9.20 16.85 -1.19
CA ASP A 142 9.95 17.64 -0.21
C ASP A 142 11.35 17.09 0.06
N SER A 143 11.49 15.75 0.03
CA SER A 143 12.71 15.04 0.45
C SER A 143 13.42 14.32 -0.69
N GLY A 144 12.83 14.28 -1.88
CA GLY A 144 13.33 13.46 -2.98
C GLY A 144 13.27 11.97 -2.66
N TYR A 145 14.36 11.26 -2.90
CA TYR A 145 14.53 9.86 -2.53
C TYR A 145 14.68 9.70 -1.01
N VAL A 146 13.92 8.79 -0.43
CA VAL A 146 13.98 8.44 0.99
C VAL A 146 13.99 6.93 1.18
N GLN A 147 15.09 6.38 1.67
CA GLN A 147 15.18 4.97 2.06
C GLN A 147 14.27 4.68 3.26
N LYS A 148 13.42 3.67 3.16
CA LYS A 148 12.49 3.26 4.22
C LYS A 148 12.96 2.04 5.00
N CYS A 149 13.59 1.08 4.33
CA CYS A 149 14.26 -0.07 4.95
C CYS A 149 15.29 -0.65 3.99
N GLY A 150 16.17 -1.51 4.51
CA GLY A 150 17.23 -2.14 3.75
C GLY A 150 18.35 -1.17 3.36
N ASN A 151 18.93 -1.34 2.17
CA ASN A 151 20.02 -0.54 1.63
C ASN A 151 19.69 0.03 0.24
N GLU A 152 20.57 0.85 -0.32
CA GLU A 152 20.35 1.56 -1.59
C GLU A 152 21.14 0.94 -2.76
N ASP A 153 21.87 -0.14 -2.54
CA ASP A 153 22.88 -0.62 -3.50
C ASP A 153 22.27 -1.03 -4.84
N ALA A 154 21.18 -1.81 -4.81
CA ALA A 154 20.49 -2.26 -6.01
C ALA A 154 19.85 -1.07 -6.77
N PHE A 155 19.24 -0.14 -6.06
CA PHE A 155 18.65 1.06 -6.65
C PHE A 155 19.70 1.97 -7.29
N ASN A 156 20.80 2.24 -6.60
CA ASN A 156 21.91 3.05 -7.12
C ASN A 156 22.51 2.38 -8.36
N ARG A 157 22.69 1.06 -8.33
CA ARG A 157 23.17 0.31 -9.49
C ARG A 157 22.22 0.43 -10.68
N LEU A 158 20.91 0.31 -10.45
CA LEU A 158 19.90 0.50 -11.50
C LEU A 158 19.97 1.90 -12.11
N CYS A 159 20.12 2.93 -11.26
CA CYS A 159 20.27 4.32 -11.73
C CYS A 159 21.52 4.52 -12.59
N GLU A 160 22.67 3.94 -12.19
CA GLU A 160 23.90 3.99 -12.99
C GLU A 160 23.73 3.34 -14.38
N LEU A 161 23.15 2.15 -14.41
CA LEU A 161 22.91 1.40 -15.64
C LEU A 161 21.92 2.09 -16.56
N SER A 162 20.89 2.74 -16.00
CA SER A 162 19.86 3.45 -16.78
C SER A 162 20.42 4.55 -17.65
N ALA A 163 21.51 5.19 -17.25
CA ALA A 163 22.21 6.20 -18.03
C ALA A 163 22.80 5.65 -19.35
N ASN A 164 22.99 4.34 -19.45
CA ASN A 164 23.52 3.66 -20.63
C ASN A 164 22.65 2.46 -21.07
N ALA A 165 21.33 2.54 -20.88
CA ALA A 165 20.41 1.45 -21.16
C ALA A 165 20.36 1.00 -22.65
N ALA A 166 20.93 1.78 -23.56
CA ALA A 166 21.09 1.41 -24.98
C ALA A 166 22.22 0.38 -25.21
N ASP A 167 23.15 0.23 -24.28
CA ASP A 167 24.18 -0.81 -24.33
C ASP A 167 23.58 -2.17 -23.94
N PRO A 168 23.74 -3.22 -24.79
CA PRO A 168 23.18 -4.53 -24.51
C PRO A 168 23.65 -5.16 -23.19
N VAL A 169 24.88 -4.88 -22.74
CA VAL A 169 25.41 -5.42 -21.49
C VAL A 169 24.71 -4.73 -20.31
N ALA A 170 24.64 -3.41 -20.33
CA ALA A 170 23.93 -2.65 -19.28
C ALA A 170 22.43 -3.02 -19.24
N TYR A 171 21.79 -3.17 -20.39
CA TYR A 171 20.39 -3.57 -20.47
C TYR A 171 20.13 -4.96 -19.88
N ASN A 172 20.99 -5.93 -20.19
CA ASN A 172 20.86 -7.27 -19.60
C ASN A 172 21.03 -7.26 -18.08
N GLU A 173 21.87 -6.39 -17.52
CA GLU A 173 22.00 -6.24 -16.07
C GLU A 173 20.76 -5.54 -15.48
N ILE A 174 20.17 -4.56 -16.14
CA ILE A 174 18.90 -3.93 -15.75
C ILE A 174 17.80 -4.98 -15.61
N LEU A 175 17.68 -5.92 -16.55
CA LEU A 175 16.68 -6.99 -16.51
C LEU A 175 16.86 -7.98 -15.34
N GLN A 176 18.02 -7.98 -14.67
CA GLN A 176 18.23 -8.76 -13.44
C GLN A 176 17.83 -7.98 -12.18
N LEU A 177 17.73 -6.66 -12.27
CA LEU A 177 17.43 -5.77 -11.14
C LEU A 177 16.00 -5.22 -11.17
N LEU A 178 15.36 -5.24 -12.34
CA LEU A 178 14.04 -4.63 -12.57
C LEU A 178 13.15 -5.62 -13.31
N ASP A 179 11.96 -5.88 -12.77
CA ASP A 179 10.88 -6.47 -13.53
C ASP A 179 10.37 -5.45 -14.54
N ILE A 180 10.87 -5.59 -15.78
CA ILE A 180 10.60 -4.60 -16.84
C ILE A 180 9.16 -4.64 -17.30
N ASP A 181 8.51 -5.80 -17.26
CA ASP A 181 7.13 -5.96 -17.70
C ASP A 181 6.17 -5.32 -16.67
N GLU A 182 6.39 -5.55 -15.39
CA GLU A 182 5.64 -4.86 -14.32
C GLU A 182 5.89 -3.34 -14.37
N TYR A 183 7.15 -2.91 -14.57
CA TYR A 183 7.48 -1.50 -14.69
C TYR A 183 6.75 -0.82 -15.86
N ILE A 184 6.72 -1.44 -17.05
CA ILE A 184 6.00 -0.93 -18.22
C ILE A 184 4.51 -0.86 -17.95
N ASN A 185 3.92 -1.90 -17.35
CA ASN A 185 2.51 -1.95 -16.98
C ASN A 185 2.16 -0.82 -16.00
N TYR A 186 2.99 -0.62 -14.98
CA TYR A 186 2.83 0.47 -14.01
C TYR A 186 2.86 1.85 -14.69
N MET A 187 3.89 2.13 -15.51
CA MET A 187 4.03 3.39 -16.23
C MET A 187 2.85 3.66 -17.17
N ALA A 188 2.44 2.64 -17.93
CA ALA A 188 1.32 2.74 -18.85
C ALA A 188 0.02 3.04 -18.11
N MET A 189 -0.19 2.40 -16.95
CA MET A 189 -1.40 2.56 -16.16
C MET A 189 -1.49 3.94 -15.53
N GLU A 190 -0.42 4.44 -14.91
CA GLU A 190 -0.38 5.77 -14.31
C GLU A 190 -0.65 6.88 -15.36
N MET A 191 -0.10 6.72 -16.57
CA MET A 191 -0.39 7.62 -17.69
C MET A 191 -1.83 7.52 -18.17
N TYR A 192 -2.36 6.29 -18.28
CA TYR A 192 -3.73 6.05 -18.75
C TYR A 192 -4.79 6.64 -17.80
N VAL A 193 -4.61 6.49 -16.50
CA VAL A 193 -5.54 7.05 -15.51
C VAL A 193 -5.34 8.57 -15.29
N GLY A 194 -4.30 9.15 -15.89
CA GLY A 194 -3.98 10.59 -15.78
C GLY A 194 -3.63 10.99 -14.35
N ASN A 195 -2.80 10.19 -13.67
CA ASN A 195 -2.37 10.53 -12.32
C ASN A 195 -1.45 11.76 -12.35
N THR A 196 -1.94 12.90 -11.86
CA THR A 196 -1.19 14.17 -11.84
C THR A 196 -0.31 14.34 -10.61
N ASP A 197 -0.44 13.46 -9.61
CA ASP A 197 0.38 13.43 -8.39
C ASP A 197 1.50 12.38 -8.50
N TRP A 198 2.02 12.23 -9.70
CA TRP A 198 3.04 11.26 -10.13
C TRP A 198 3.74 11.82 -11.39
N PRO A 199 5.02 11.57 -11.70
CA PRO A 199 5.96 10.66 -11.01
C PRO A 199 6.81 11.31 -9.90
N GLN A 200 6.66 12.59 -9.64
CA GLN A 200 7.46 13.34 -8.66
C GLN A 200 7.10 13.02 -7.21
N ASN A 201 6.00 12.31 -6.97
CA ASN A 201 5.45 11.99 -5.67
C ASN A 201 4.79 10.61 -5.70
N ASN A 202 4.57 10.04 -4.51
CA ASN A 202 3.81 8.79 -4.31
C ASN A 202 4.37 7.55 -5.01
N ILE A 203 5.66 7.52 -5.33
CA ILE A 203 6.34 6.32 -5.82
C ILE A 203 6.98 5.59 -4.65
N LYS A 204 6.82 4.28 -4.63
CA LYS A 204 7.54 3.36 -3.75
C LYS A 204 8.06 2.19 -4.57
N GLY A 205 9.28 1.81 -4.29
CA GLY A 205 9.92 0.65 -4.86
C GLY A 205 10.71 -0.09 -3.80
#